data_4a25f4fd2f7fef45dcbc7827fce3f3fb
#
_entry.id   4a25f4fd2f7fef45dcbc7827fce3f3fb
#
_cell.length_a   1.000
_cell.length_b   1.000
_cell.length_c   1.000
_cell.angle_alpha   90.00
_cell.angle_beta   90.00
_cell.angle_gamma   90.00
#
_symmetry.space_group_name_H-M   'P 1'
#
loop_
_entity.id
_entity.type
_entity.pdbx_description
1 polymer ?
#
loop_
_entity_poly.entity_id
_entity_poly.type
_entity_poly.pdbx_seq_one_letter_code
_entity_poly.pdbx_strand_id
1 'polypeptide(L)'
;VLVLGSGALKIGQAGEFDYSGSQALKALREEGISSVLVNPNIATIQTSEGIADKVYFLPVTPYFVEEIIKKERPDGILLAFGGQTALNCGTELYQKGILEKYGVRVLGTSVEAIMYTEDRDLFVKKLDEIPMKTPKSHAVESMEDALKAAREIGYPVMVRSAYALGGLGSGCLLY
;
A
#
# COMPACT_ATOMS: atom_id res chain seq x y z
N VAL A 1 -11.01 -1.09 15.52
CA VAL A 1 -9.97 -0.83 14.51
C VAL A 1 -10.46 -1.32 13.15
N LEU A 2 -10.26 -0.51 12.10
CA LEU A 2 -10.53 -0.87 10.72
C LEU A 2 -9.27 -1.50 10.09
N VAL A 3 -9.43 -2.67 9.44
CA VAL A 3 -8.35 -3.36 8.73
C VAL A 3 -8.69 -3.41 7.25
N LEU A 4 -7.80 -2.92 6.40
CA LEU A 4 -7.93 -3.05 4.97
C LEU A 4 -7.27 -4.35 4.51
N GLY A 5 -8.08 -5.27 3.99
CA GLY A 5 -7.63 -6.56 3.47
C GLY A 5 -7.07 -6.46 2.04
N SER A 6 -6.52 -7.57 1.56
CA SER A 6 -5.80 -7.63 0.29
C SER A 6 -6.68 -7.51 -0.96
N GLY A 7 -7.97 -7.80 -0.83
CA GLY A 7 -8.82 -7.92 -2.00
C GLY A 7 -8.37 -9.06 -2.94
N ALA A 8 -8.48 -8.84 -4.24
CA ALA A 8 -7.93 -9.75 -5.24
C ALA A 8 -6.42 -9.59 -5.32
N LEU A 9 -5.68 -10.69 -5.25
CA LEU A 9 -4.23 -10.69 -5.41
C LEU A 9 -3.84 -10.26 -6.83
N LYS A 10 -2.80 -9.46 -6.94
CA LYS A 10 -2.22 -9.04 -8.22
C LYS A 10 -1.04 -9.93 -8.60
N ILE A 11 -0.69 -9.93 -9.88
CA ILE A 11 0.52 -10.61 -10.37
C ILE A 11 1.73 -10.06 -9.59
N GLY A 12 2.54 -10.97 -9.04
CA GLY A 12 3.70 -10.64 -8.21
C GLY A 12 3.43 -10.50 -6.72
N GLN A 13 2.17 -10.66 -6.27
CA GLN A 13 1.81 -10.82 -4.86
C GLN A 13 1.63 -12.31 -4.54
N ALA A 14 2.14 -12.74 -3.39
CA ALA A 14 1.86 -14.06 -2.83
C ALA A 14 0.76 -13.98 -1.76
N GLY A 15 0.40 -15.11 -1.16
CA GLY A 15 -0.64 -15.20 -0.13
C GLY A 15 -0.23 -14.67 1.26
N GLU A 16 0.90 -13.98 1.38
CA GLU A 16 1.43 -13.47 2.66
C GLU A 16 0.46 -12.54 3.38
N PHE A 17 -0.33 -11.77 2.63
CA PHE A 17 -1.31 -10.86 3.22
C PHE A 17 -2.50 -11.59 3.84
N ASP A 18 -2.88 -12.76 3.32
CA ASP A 18 -3.92 -13.58 3.92
C ASP A 18 -3.49 -14.04 5.32
N TYR A 19 -2.24 -14.47 5.46
CA TYR A 19 -1.68 -14.85 6.74
C TYR A 19 -1.50 -13.67 7.69
N SER A 20 -0.79 -12.62 7.24
CA SER A 20 -0.48 -11.46 8.09
C SER A 20 -1.75 -10.72 8.55
N GLY A 21 -2.72 -10.54 7.66
CA GLY A 21 -4.00 -9.93 8.01
C GLY A 21 -4.83 -10.76 8.99
N SER A 22 -4.85 -12.08 8.82
CA SER A 22 -5.50 -12.99 9.77
C SER A 22 -4.84 -12.96 11.13
N GLN A 23 -3.50 -12.90 11.19
CA GLN A 23 -2.76 -12.76 12.44
C GLN A 23 -3.01 -11.42 13.12
N ALA A 24 -3.11 -10.32 12.35
CA ALA A 24 -3.44 -9.00 12.89
C ALA A 24 -4.85 -9.01 13.52
N LEU A 25 -5.85 -9.55 12.83
CA LEU A 25 -7.21 -9.68 13.36
C LEU A 25 -7.26 -10.55 14.62
N LYS A 26 -6.51 -11.66 14.64
CA LYS A 26 -6.37 -12.50 15.81
C LYS A 26 -5.75 -11.74 16.98
N ALA A 27 -4.66 -11.00 16.75
CA ALA A 27 -4.00 -10.22 17.79
C ALA A 27 -4.92 -9.12 18.35
N LEU A 28 -5.67 -8.41 17.50
CA LEU A 28 -6.67 -7.42 17.94
C LEU A 28 -7.69 -8.07 18.88
N ARG A 29 -8.20 -9.24 18.53
CA ARG A 29 -9.17 -9.97 19.34
C ARG A 29 -8.57 -10.43 20.68
N GLU A 30 -7.33 -10.93 20.69
CA GLU A 30 -6.64 -11.33 21.91
C GLU A 30 -6.42 -10.16 22.88
N GLU A 31 -6.24 -8.95 22.33
CA GLU A 31 -6.15 -7.70 23.10
C GLU A 31 -7.52 -7.07 23.43
N GLY A 32 -8.62 -7.74 23.11
CA GLY A 32 -9.98 -7.23 23.35
C GLY A 32 -10.37 -6.02 22.50
N ILE A 33 -9.71 -5.83 21.38
CA ILE A 33 -9.94 -4.70 20.47
C ILE A 33 -10.89 -5.14 19.35
N SER A 34 -12.03 -4.46 19.23
CA SER A 34 -13.00 -4.72 18.17
C SER A 34 -12.42 -4.42 16.79
N SER A 35 -12.65 -5.32 15.85
CA SER A 35 -12.12 -5.28 14.50
C SER A 35 -13.21 -5.23 13.43
N VAL A 36 -12.98 -4.38 12.42
CA VAL A 36 -13.79 -4.30 11.20
C VAL A 36 -12.88 -4.57 10.02
N LEU A 37 -13.17 -5.58 9.22
CA LEU A 37 -12.40 -5.93 8.03
C LEU A 37 -13.14 -5.48 6.76
N VAL A 38 -12.41 -4.88 5.83
CA VAL A 38 -12.87 -4.64 4.45
C VAL A 38 -12.08 -5.50 3.51
N ASN A 39 -12.71 -6.50 2.90
CA ASN A 39 -12.07 -7.39 1.95
C ASN A 39 -13.12 -7.98 1.00
N PRO A 40 -13.07 -7.72 -0.31
CA PRO A 40 -14.00 -8.30 -1.28
C PRO A 40 -13.80 -9.79 -1.56
N ASN A 41 -12.68 -10.36 -1.11
CA ASN A 41 -12.36 -11.76 -1.34
C ASN A 41 -13.11 -12.65 -0.35
N ILE A 42 -14.04 -13.46 -0.85
CA ILE A 42 -14.80 -14.43 -0.05
C ILE A 42 -14.04 -15.75 0.20
N ALA A 43 -12.92 -15.95 -0.49
CA ALA A 43 -12.14 -17.20 -0.46
C ALA A 43 -10.83 -17.04 0.33
N THR A 44 -10.82 -16.21 1.35
CA THR A 44 -9.66 -16.01 2.24
C THR A 44 -10.02 -16.32 3.69
N ILE A 45 -9.02 -16.75 4.45
CA ILE A 45 -9.17 -16.97 5.90
C ILE A 45 -9.56 -15.66 6.61
N GLN A 46 -9.09 -14.51 6.16
CA GLN A 46 -9.43 -13.20 6.76
C GLN A 46 -10.94 -12.98 6.89
N THR A 47 -11.71 -13.41 5.88
CA THR A 47 -13.17 -13.21 5.83
C THR A 47 -13.97 -14.38 6.41
N SER A 48 -13.30 -15.39 6.96
CA SER A 48 -13.95 -16.52 7.62
C SER A 48 -14.65 -16.06 8.91
N GLU A 49 -15.72 -16.75 9.25
CA GLU A 49 -16.48 -16.49 10.47
C GLU A 49 -15.61 -16.56 11.73
N GLY A 50 -15.78 -15.56 12.61
CA GLY A 50 -15.06 -15.50 13.88
C GLY A 50 -13.60 -15.00 13.78
N ILE A 51 -13.12 -14.54 12.62
CA ILE A 51 -11.79 -13.94 12.48
C ILE A 51 -11.86 -12.44 12.81
N ALA A 52 -12.70 -11.68 12.13
CA ALA A 52 -13.02 -10.29 12.47
C ALA A 52 -14.41 -10.20 13.12
N ASP A 53 -14.66 -9.17 13.94
CA ASP A 53 -15.99 -8.94 14.55
C ASP A 53 -17.02 -8.53 13.50
N LYS A 54 -16.58 -7.78 12.48
CA LYS A 54 -17.40 -7.42 11.33
C LYS A 54 -16.59 -7.52 10.04
N VAL A 55 -17.22 -8.02 8.98
CA VAL A 55 -16.63 -8.13 7.64
C VAL A 55 -17.51 -7.39 6.64
N TYR A 56 -16.89 -6.52 5.84
CA TYR A 56 -17.48 -5.86 4.70
C TYR A 56 -16.89 -6.43 3.41
N PHE A 57 -17.71 -7.16 2.65
CA PHE A 57 -17.34 -7.69 1.33
C PHE A 57 -17.49 -6.61 0.25
N LEU A 58 -16.73 -5.53 0.42
CA LEU A 58 -16.75 -4.36 -0.46
C LEU A 58 -15.37 -4.10 -1.04
N PRO A 59 -15.28 -3.48 -2.22
CA PRO A 59 -14.00 -3.08 -2.79
C PRO A 59 -13.20 -2.17 -1.86
N VAL A 60 -11.89 -2.40 -1.77
CA VAL A 60 -10.96 -1.57 -0.99
C VAL A 60 -10.66 -0.31 -1.80
N THR A 61 -11.60 0.61 -1.82
CA THR A 61 -11.48 1.93 -2.47
C THR A 61 -11.84 3.05 -1.51
N PRO A 62 -11.32 4.26 -1.70
CA PRO A 62 -11.58 5.38 -0.78
C PRO A 62 -13.06 5.64 -0.53
N TYR A 63 -13.90 5.51 -1.57
CA TYR A 63 -15.34 5.72 -1.45
C TYR A 63 -15.99 4.75 -0.47
N PHE A 64 -15.81 3.43 -0.67
CA PHE A 64 -16.41 2.44 0.22
C PHE A 64 -15.82 2.46 1.62
N VAL A 65 -14.51 2.71 1.73
CA VAL A 65 -13.83 2.79 3.03
C VAL A 65 -14.31 4.03 3.80
N GLU A 66 -14.51 5.18 3.14
CA GLU A 66 -15.10 6.36 3.79
C GLU A 66 -16.53 6.07 4.31
N GLU A 67 -17.38 5.38 3.53
CA GLU A 67 -18.73 5.02 3.98
C GLU A 67 -18.70 4.08 5.20
N ILE A 68 -17.74 3.15 5.25
CA ILE A 68 -17.54 2.28 6.40
C ILE A 68 -17.04 3.08 7.61
N ILE A 69 -16.11 4.00 7.43
CA ILE A 69 -15.62 4.90 8.49
C ILE A 69 -16.78 5.73 9.07
N LYS A 70 -17.64 6.27 8.23
CA LYS A 70 -18.85 7.01 8.68
C LYS A 70 -19.76 6.16 9.56
N LYS A 71 -19.95 4.91 9.18
CA LYS A 71 -20.86 3.98 9.84
C LYS A 71 -20.27 3.39 11.12
N GLU A 72 -19.05 2.89 11.06
CA GLU A 72 -18.42 2.13 12.15
C GLU A 72 -17.62 3.00 13.12
N ARG A 73 -17.23 4.20 12.72
CA ARG A 73 -16.49 5.17 13.55
C ARG A 73 -15.26 4.53 14.23
N PRO A 74 -14.34 3.90 13.48
CA PRO A 74 -13.17 3.29 14.07
C PRO A 74 -12.22 4.33 14.65
N ASP A 75 -11.56 4.02 15.76
CA ASP A 75 -10.52 4.87 16.36
C ASP A 75 -9.23 4.84 15.55
N GLY A 76 -9.00 3.76 14.78
CA GLY A 76 -7.78 3.60 13.99
C GLY A 76 -7.96 2.68 12.80
N ILE A 77 -7.02 2.80 11.86
CA ILE A 77 -6.97 2.02 10.62
C ILE A 77 -5.60 1.39 10.42
N LEU A 78 -5.58 0.12 9.99
CA LEU A 78 -4.38 -0.62 9.60
C LEU A 78 -4.33 -0.76 8.08
N LEU A 79 -3.24 -0.29 7.46
CA LEU A 79 -3.06 -0.22 6.01
C LEU A 79 -2.13 -1.31 5.47
N ALA A 80 -1.28 -1.92 6.31
CA ALA A 80 -0.19 -2.78 5.88
C ALA A 80 -0.57 -4.26 5.64
N PHE A 81 -1.85 -4.63 5.79
CA PHE A 81 -2.30 -6.02 5.73
C PHE A 81 -3.10 -6.37 4.46
N GLY A 82 -3.11 -5.49 3.48
CA GLY A 82 -3.85 -5.66 2.23
C GLY A 82 -3.03 -5.39 0.97
N GLY A 83 -1.69 -5.38 1.09
CA GLY A 83 -0.78 -5.11 -0.03
C GLY A 83 -1.00 -3.75 -0.66
N GLN A 84 -0.57 -3.62 -1.92
CA GLN A 84 -0.60 -2.35 -2.65
C GLN A 84 -2.00 -1.72 -2.73
N THR A 85 -3.04 -2.53 -2.82
CA THR A 85 -4.42 -2.03 -2.88
C THR A 85 -4.79 -1.28 -1.60
N ALA A 86 -4.45 -1.82 -0.44
CA ALA A 86 -4.73 -1.19 0.85
C ALA A 86 -3.83 0.04 1.07
N LEU A 87 -2.54 -0.03 0.72
CA LEU A 87 -1.61 1.08 0.84
C LEU A 87 -2.06 2.28 -0.02
N ASN A 88 -2.40 2.05 -1.28
CA ASN A 88 -2.89 3.10 -2.18
C ASN A 88 -4.19 3.72 -1.67
N CYS A 89 -5.14 2.89 -1.22
CA CYS A 89 -6.40 3.37 -0.64
C CYS A 89 -6.15 4.23 0.61
N GLY A 90 -5.29 3.78 1.51
CA GLY A 90 -4.96 4.51 2.73
C GLY A 90 -4.25 5.84 2.45
N THR A 91 -3.33 5.85 1.51
CA THR A 91 -2.64 7.08 1.07
C THR A 91 -3.62 8.08 0.48
N GLU A 92 -4.56 7.63 -0.36
CA GLU A 92 -5.57 8.51 -0.95
C GLU A 92 -6.56 9.05 0.09
N LEU A 93 -6.99 8.22 1.06
CA LEU A 93 -7.83 8.67 2.18
C LEU A 93 -7.14 9.75 3.02
N TYR A 94 -5.84 9.59 3.26
CA TYR A 94 -5.03 10.56 3.99
C TYR A 94 -4.89 11.87 3.21
N GLN A 95 -4.50 11.81 1.94
CA GLN A 95 -4.34 12.99 1.08
C GLN A 95 -5.63 13.79 0.89
N LYS A 96 -6.79 13.11 0.89
CA LYS A 96 -8.12 13.75 0.85
C LYS A 96 -8.58 14.29 2.20
N GLY A 97 -7.79 14.16 3.27
CA GLY A 97 -8.15 14.59 4.62
C GLY A 97 -9.29 13.80 5.26
N ILE A 98 -9.66 12.64 4.69
CA ILE A 98 -10.79 11.83 5.17
C ILE A 98 -10.49 11.26 6.56
N LEU A 99 -9.27 10.77 6.78
CA LEU A 99 -8.88 10.20 8.06
C LEU A 99 -8.92 11.25 9.17
N GLU A 100 -8.40 12.45 8.91
CA GLU A 100 -8.44 13.58 9.85
C GLU A 100 -9.88 14.02 10.14
N LYS A 101 -10.70 14.18 9.09
CA LYS A 101 -12.11 14.58 9.17
C LYS A 101 -12.92 13.70 10.14
N TYR A 102 -12.63 12.40 10.18
CA TYR A 102 -13.35 11.45 11.04
C TYR A 102 -12.58 11.05 12.30
N GLY A 103 -11.38 11.62 12.52
CA GLY A 103 -10.56 11.36 13.70
C GLY A 103 -9.96 9.95 13.71
N VAL A 104 -9.75 9.34 12.54
CA VAL A 104 -9.20 7.97 12.40
C VAL A 104 -7.70 8.02 12.37
N ARG A 105 -7.04 7.38 13.34
CA ARG A 105 -5.58 7.32 13.41
C ARG A 105 -5.03 6.18 12.54
N VAL A 106 -4.00 6.45 11.76
CA VAL A 106 -3.24 5.37 11.10
C VAL A 106 -2.37 4.66 12.15
N LEU A 107 -2.56 3.36 12.25
CA LEU A 107 -1.83 2.50 13.19
C LEU A 107 -0.72 1.74 12.47
N GLY A 108 0.42 1.57 13.13
CA GLY A 108 1.60 0.95 12.54
C GLY A 108 2.39 1.93 11.68
N THR A 109 2.65 1.58 10.41
CA THR A 109 3.46 2.41 9.49
C THR A 109 2.69 3.68 9.11
N SER A 110 3.31 4.84 9.29
CA SER A 110 2.71 6.13 8.91
C SER A 110 2.55 6.26 7.41
N VAL A 111 1.58 7.10 6.97
CA VAL A 111 1.36 7.32 5.53
C VAL A 111 2.57 7.98 4.88
N GLU A 112 3.27 8.87 5.58
CA GLU A 112 4.50 9.48 5.09
C GLU A 112 5.58 8.42 4.83
N ALA A 113 5.76 7.46 5.75
CA ALA A 113 6.70 6.36 5.56
C ALA A 113 6.29 5.47 4.37
N ILE A 114 5.00 5.21 4.20
CA ILE A 114 4.48 4.47 3.03
C ILE A 114 4.81 5.24 1.75
N MET A 115 4.55 6.55 1.69
CA MET A 115 4.85 7.37 0.51
C MET A 115 6.34 7.35 0.18
N TYR A 116 7.23 7.52 1.16
CA TYR A 116 8.67 7.46 0.94
C TYR A 116 9.17 6.09 0.47
N THR A 117 8.54 5.00 0.88
CA THR A 117 8.97 3.64 0.50
C THR A 117 8.38 3.17 -0.82
N GLU A 118 7.19 3.65 -1.18
CA GLU A 118 6.51 3.27 -2.42
C GLU A 118 6.93 4.11 -3.62
N ASP A 119 7.25 5.39 -3.41
CA ASP A 119 7.77 6.28 -4.44
C ASP A 119 9.30 6.19 -4.51
N ARG A 120 9.81 5.68 -5.63
CA ARG A 120 11.26 5.45 -5.82
C ARG A 120 12.09 6.73 -5.83
N ASP A 121 11.54 7.81 -6.34
CA ASP A 121 12.25 9.11 -6.37
C ASP A 121 12.34 9.68 -4.94
N LEU A 122 11.24 9.65 -4.20
CA LEU A 122 11.24 10.04 -2.79
C LEU A 122 12.14 9.13 -1.94
N PHE A 123 12.17 7.82 -2.23
CA PHE A 123 13.03 6.87 -1.54
C PHE A 123 14.52 7.18 -1.75
N VAL A 124 14.93 7.44 -3.00
CA VAL A 124 16.32 7.82 -3.32
C VAL A 124 16.69 9.11 -2.60
N LYS A 125 15.83 10.16 -2.67
CA LYS A 125 16.05 11.42 -1.96
C LYS A 125 16.22 11.22 -0.45
N LYS A 126 15.45 10.31 0.13
CA LYS A 126 15.59 9.96 1.57
C LYS A 126 16.90 9.23 1.87
N LEU A 127 17.36 8.36 0.98
CA LEU A 127 18.64 7.67 1.12
C LEU A 127 19.84 8.62 0.95
N ASP A 128 19.69 9.67 0.13
CA ASP A 128 20.74 10.69 -0.05
C ASP A 128 20.97 11.53 1.22
N GLU A 129 20.03 11.55 2.18
CA GLU A 129 20.20 12.20 3.49
C GLU A 129 21.19 11.45 4.41
N ILE A 130 21.51 10.19 4.09
CA ILE A 130 22.42 9.33 4.82
C ILE A 130 23.53 8.84 3.88
N PRO A 131 24.71 8.41 4.40
CA PRO A 131 25.84 8.00 3.55
C PRO A 131 25.60 6.61 2.89
N MET A 132 24.47 6.47 2.18
CA MET A 132 24.11 5.27 1.43
C MET A 132 24.29 5.52 -0.06
N LYS A 133 24.95 4.56 -0.74
CA LYS A 133 25.09 4.62 -2.20
C LYS A 133 23.88 4.01 -2.87
N THR A 134 23.21 4.80 -3.70
CA THR A 134 22.15 4.34 -4.60
C THR A 134 22.65 4.25 -6.03
N PRO A 135 22.07 3.38 -6.88
CA PRO A 135 22.35 3.42 -8.32
C PRO A 135 21.96 4.80 -8.88
N LYS A 136 22.73 5.31 -9.85
CA LYS A 136 22.32 6.51 -10.57
C LYS A 136 20.94 6.28 -11.20
N SER A 137 20.01 7.16 -10.92
CA SER A 137 18.64 7.07 -11.42
C SER A 137 18.05 8.45 -11.66
N HIS A 138 17.13 8.53 -12.61
CA HIS A 138 16.34 9.73 -12.90
C HIS A 138 14.87 9.34 -13.02
N ALA A 139 14.01 10.05 -12.29
CA ALA A 139 12.58 9.99 -12.50
C ALA A 139 12.24 10.80 -13.76
N VAL A 140 11.49 10.21 -14.69
CA VAL A 140 11.15 10.82 -15.98
C VAL A 140 9.68 10.54 -16.30
N GLU A 141 9.03 11.54 -16.95
CA GLU A 141 7.62 11.47 -17.32
C GLU A 141 7.39 11.57 -18.84
N SER A 142 8.48 11.78 -19.61
CA SER A 142 8.43 11.84 -21.06
C SER A 142 9.46 10.92 -21.71
N MET A 143 9.22 10.56 -22.98
CA MET A 143 10.17 9.77 -23.77
C MET A 143 11.46 10.55 -24.03
N GLU A 144 11.37 11.86 -24.24
CA GLU A 144 12.51 12.73 -24.47
C GLU A 144 13.44 12.76 -23.25
N ASP A 145 12.86 12.97 -22.05
CA ASP A 145 13.62 12.95 -20.80
C ASP A 145 14.21 11.58 -20.51
N ALA A 146 13.47 10.49 -20.83
CA ALA A 146 13.99 9.12 -20.69
C ALA A 146 15.23 8.86 -21.54
N LEU A 147 15.21 9.29 -22.79
CA LEU A 147 16.37 9.18 -23.69
C LEU A 147 17.55 10.03 -23.22
N LYS A 148 17.29 11.23 -22.71
CA LYS A 148 18.33 12.08 -22.13
C LYS A 148 18.94 11.44 -20.89
N ALA A 149 18.11 11.00 -19.95
CA ALA A 149 18.55 10.33 -18.73
C ALA A 149 19.36 9.05 -19.04
N ALA A 150 18.93 8.24 -20.02
CA ALA A 150 19.67 7.03 -20.44
C ALA A 150 21.07 7.33 -20.97
N ARG A 151 21.21 8.44 -21.74
CA ARG A 151 22.54 8.89 -22.23
C ARG A 151 23.43 9.39 -21.09
N GLU A 152 22.87 10.08 -20.11
CA GLU A 152 23.61 10.59 -18.94
C GLU A 152 24.05 9.48 -17.97
N ILE A 153 23.21 8.45 -17.79
CA ILE A 153 23.52 7.29 -16.92
C ILE A 153 24.53 6.37 -17.61
N GLY A 154 24.39 6.16 -18.92
CA GLY A 154 25.15 5.20 -19.72
C GLY A 154 24.47 3.83 -19.79
N TYR A 155 24.60 3.17 -20.93
CA TYR A 155 24.03 1.85 -21.15
C TYR A 155 24.89 0.72 -20.55
N PRO A 156 24.30 -0.41 -20.13
CA PRO A 156 22.86 -0.72 -20.13
C PRO A 156 22.11 0.02 -19.04
N VAL A 157 20.86 0.39 -19.28
CA VAL A 157 19.98 1.01 -18.29
C VAL A 157 18.73 0.18 -18.05
N MET A 158 18.25 0.17 -16.82
CA MET A 158 16.98 -0.44 -16.47
C MET A 158 15.89 0.63 -16.41
N VAL A 159 14.79 0.38 -17.09
CA VAL A 159 13.58 1.22 -17.02
C VAL A 159 12.55 0.51 -16.15
N ARG A 160 11.94 1.25 -15.24
CA ARG A 160 10.95 0.71 -14.33
C ARG A 160 9.85 1.73 -14.04
N SER A 161 8.59 1.32 -14.15
CA SER A 161 7.47 2.19 -13.77
C SER A 161 7.42 2.39 -12.26
N ALA A 162 6.97 3.59 -11.86
CA ALA A 162 6.67 3.88 -10.47
C ALA A 162 5.47 3.03 -9.99
N TYR A 163 5.41 2.74 -8.69
CA TYR A 163 4.31 2.00 -8.05
C TYR A 163 3.98 0.62 -8.67
N ALA A 164 4.88 0.07 -9.47
CA ALA A 164 4.70 -1.23 -10.09
C ALA A 164 5.25 -2.36 -9.23
N LEU A 165 4.45 -3.42 -9.10
CA LEU A 165 4.81 -4.64 -8.41
C LEU A 165 5.19 -5.74 -9.42
N GLY A 166 6.11 -6.62 -9.03
CA GLY A 166 6.48 -7.80 -9.81
C GLY A 166 7.14 -7.50 -11.16
N GLY A 167 7.73 -6.31 -11.31
CA GLY A 167 8.41 -5.92 -12.55
C GLY A 167 7.48 -5.52 -13.69
N LEU A 168 6.19 -5.38 -13.45
CA LEU A 168 5.23 -4.91 -14.44
C LEU A 168 5.67 -3.57 -15.05
N GLY A 169 5.67 -3.46 -16.37
CA GLY A 169 6.11 -2.26 -17.08
C GLY A 169 7.62 -1.97 -16.98
N SER A 170 8.43 -2.92 -16.53
CA SER A 170 9.88 -2.79 -16.48
C SER A 170 10.53 -3.33 -17.75
N GLY A 171 11.69 -2.78 -18.08
CA GLY A 171 12.50 -3.21 -19.23
C GLY A 171 13.97 -2.89 -19.01
N CYS A 172 14.81 -3.48 -19.85
CA CYS A 172 16.24 -3.21 -19.89
C CYS A 172 16.61 -2.73 -21.30
N LEU A 173 17.29 -1.60 -21.37
CA LEU A 173 17.85 -1.06 -22.62
C LEU A 173 19.36 -1.32 -22.62
N LEU A 174 19.82 -2.02 -23.62
CA LEU A 174 21.24 -2.45 -23.73
C LEU A 174 22.10 -1.41 -24.46
N TYR A 175 21.47 -0.59 -25.31
CA TYR A 175 22.11 0.41 -26.18
C TYR A 175 21.12 1.48 -26.62
#